data_cebb2a187e87f154f66472690263cc31
#
_entry.id   cebb2a187e87f154f66472690263cc31
#
_cell.length_a   1.000
_cell.length_b   1.000
_cell.length_c   1.000
_cell.angle_alpha   90.00
_cell.angle_beta   90.00
_cell.angle_gamma   90.00
#
_symmetry.space_group_name_H-M   'P 1'
#
loop_
_entity.id
_entity.type
_entity.pdbx_description
1 polymer ?
#
loop_
_entity_poly.entity_id
_entity_poly.type
_entity_poly.pdbx_seq_one_letter_code
_entity_poly.pdbx_strand_id
1 'polypeptide(L)'
;MKSTALLPRPKFGSPASARLFVVALFITFGIIAARAQNEPILVPDAVDYQKLLPILPDPPQGWVADKAEGSTEDVGGFRITNVHRDYHKGEGDKVPTAAISILDSVANPDYVNATTAAWNNNSETSEGYGKSVTIDGNPGFEAFEKDSKHSTLWVMIANRYFVQIELQDQDPKELQGWVKRVDLKKLASIK
;
A
#
# COMPACT_ATOMS: atom_id res chain seq x y z
N MET A 1 35.00 40.83 10.36
CA MET A 1 35.12 39.36 10.24
C MET A 1 33.99 38.72 11.02
N LYS A 2 32.94 38.25 10.36
CA LYS A 2 31.82 37.54 10.97
C LYS A 2 31.95 36.07 10.62
N SER A 3 32.19 35.22 11.64
CA SER A 3 32.29 33.78 11.53
C SER A 3 30.89 33.18 11.43
N THR A 4 30.60 32.57 10.30
CA THR A 4 29.34 31.84 10.10
C THR A 4 29.55 30.40 10.56
N ALA A 5 28.93 30.03 11.66
CA ALA A 5 28.94 28.67 12.17
C ALA A 5 28.06 27.78 11.28
N LEU A 6 28.65 26.76 10.68
CA LEU A 6 27.92 25.69 9.98
C LEU A 6 27.20 24.80 11.01
N LEU A 7 25.88 24.67 10.84
CA LEU A 7 25.09 23.67 11.56
C LEU A 7 25.43 22.25 11.07
N PRO A 8 25.53 21.26 11.96
CA PRO A 8 25.80 19.88 11.58
C PRO A 8 24.61 19.25 10.84
N ARG A 9 24.88 18.58 9.74
CA ARG A 9 23.91 17.78 8.99
C ARG A 9 23.45 16.58 9.82
N PRO A 10 22.17 16.26 9.89
CA PRO A 10 21.71 15.03 10.51
C PRO A 10 22.22 13.82 9.69
N LYS A 11 22.86 12.87 10.36
CA LYS A 11 23.19 11.56 9.80
C LYS A 11 21.88 10.76 9.72
N PHE A 12 21.41 10.50 8.51
CA PHE A 12 20.35 9.54 8.31
C PHE A 12 20.87 8.15 8.64
N GLY A 13 20.22 7.51 9.60
CA GLY A 13 20.55 6.19 10.07
C GLY A 13 20.11 5.10 9.08
N SER A 14 20.70 3.95 9.28
CA SER A 14 20.57 2.66 8.60
C SER A 14 19.18 2.28 8.04
N PRO A 15 19.10 1.56 6.90
CA PRO A 15 17.86 1.17 6.22
C PRO A 15 16.88 0.28 7.04
N ALA A 16 17.32 -0.22 8.21
CA ALA A 16 16.44 -0.94 9.13
C ALA A 16 15.28 -0.10 9.71
N SER A 17 15.35 1.24 9.58
CA SER A 17 14.31 2.15 10.10
C SER A 17 13.15 2.41 9.12
N ALA A 18 13.29 2.05 7.84
CA ALA A 18 12.25 2.29 6.84
C ALA A 18 11.03 1.36 7.01
N ARG A 19 11.21 0.20 7.67
CA ARG A 19 10.14 -0.78 7.88
C ARG A 19 9.04 -0.33 8.86
N LEU A 20 9.29 0.71 9.67
CA LEU A 20 8.34 1.19 10.68
C LEU A 20 7.41 2.32 10.17
N PHE A 21 7.72 2.93 9.01
CA PHE A 21 6.97 4.10 8.54
C PHE A 21 5.65 3.79 7.85
N VAL A 22 5.47 2.60 7.28
CA VAL A 22 4.22 2.22 6.59
C VAL A 22 3.07 2.04 7.58
N VAL A 23 3.36 1.58 8.81
CA VAL A 23 2.32 1.41 9.86
C VAL A 23 1.95 2.75 10.53
N ALA A 24 2.88 3.71 10.62
CA ALA A 24 2.65 4.95 11.36
C ALA A 24 1.78 5.99 10.62
N LEU A 25 1.65 5.93 9.30
CA LEU A 25 0.83 6.87 8.53
C LEU A 25 -0.69 6.63 8.68
N PHE A 26 -1.08 5.46 9.20
CA PHE A 26 -2.49 5.11 9.39
C PHE A 26 -3.10 5.61 10.71
N ILE A 27 -2.32 6.15 11.66
CA ILE A 27 -2.79 6.43 13.02
C ILE A 27 -3.24 7.88 13.26
N THR A 28 -2.98 8.83 12.37
CA THR A 28 -3.21 10.26 12.67
C THR A 28 -4.51 10.87 12.15
N PHE A 29 -5.43 10.10 11.55
CA PHE A 29 -6.71 10.62 11.09
C PHE A 29 -7.90 9.89 11.72
N GLY A 30 -8.24 10.24 12.92
CA GLY A 30 -9.42 9.66 13.50
C GLY A 30 -9.87 10.24 14.83
N ILE A 31 -10.25 11.52 14.89
CA ILE A 31 -11.19 11.98 15.93
C ILE A 31 -12.01 13.13 15.33
N ILE A 32 -13.12 12.82 14.68
CA ILE A 32 -14.29 13.71 14.63
C ILE A 32 -15.49 12.84 14.96
N ALA A 33 -15.84 12.75 16.22
CA ALA A 33 -17.06 12.13 16.68
C ALA A 33 -18.22 13.11 16.58
N ALA A 34 -18.99 13.07 15.50
CA ALA A 34 -20.35 13.63 15.47
C ALA A 34 -21.30 12.51 15.92
N ARG A 35 -21.91 12.68 17.08
CA ARG A 35 -22.99 11.79 17.56
C ARG A 35 -24.26 12.05 16.74
N ALA A 36 -24.47 11.25 15.71
CA ALA A 36 -25.80 11.00 15.16
C ALA A 36 -26.27 9.65 15.73
N GLN A 37 -27.48 9.61 16.28
CA GLN A 37 -28.13 8.35 16.65
C GLN A 37 -28.41 7.61 15.36
N ASN A 38 -27.56 6.65 15.04
CA ASN A 38 -27.74 5.77 13.88
C ASN A 38 -28.04 4.37 14.41
N GLU A 39 -29.05 3.74 13.83
CA GLU A 39 -29.22 2.29 13.91
C GLU A 39 -27.87 1.65 13.61
N PRO A 40 -27.50 0.54 14.29
CA PRO A 40 -26.22 -0.11 14.04
C PRO A 40 -26.18 -0.52 12.57
N ILE A 41 -25.41 0.20 11.78
CA ILE A 41 -25.07 -0.24 10.43
C ILE A 41 -24.30 -1.55 10.66
N LEU A 42 -24.87 -2.67 10.21
CA LEU A 42 -24.16 -3.95 10.18
C LEU A 42 -22.99 -3.81 9.22
N VAL A 43 -21.86 -3.36 9.75
CA VAL A 43 -20.62 -3.31 9.00
C VAL A 43 -20.13 -4.74 8.84
N PRO A 44 -19.89 -5.22 7.60
CA PRO A 44 -19.35 -6.55 7.40
C PRO A 44 -18.02 -6.73 8.13
N ASP A 45 -17.81 -7.90 8.72
CA ASP A 45 -16.53 -8.21 9.35
C ASP A 45 -15.41 -8.34 8.31
N ALA A 46 -14.22 -7.86 8.67
CA ALA A 46 -13.02 -8.15 7.91
C ALA A 46 -12.73 -9.65 7.90
N VAL A 47 -12.30 -10.18 6.77
CA VAL A 47 -11.95 -11.61 6.66
C VAL A 47 -10.67 -11.91 7.44
N ASP A 48 -10.53 -13.16 7.90
CA ASP A 48 -9.28 -13.62 8.49
C ASP A 48 -8.12 -13.55 7.48
N TYR A 49 -6.93 -13.12 7.94
CA TYR A 49 -5.75 -12.96 7.10
C TYR A 49 -5.35 -14.28 6.39
N GLN A 50 -5.63 -15.43 6.99
CA GLN A 50 -5.34 -16.74 6.39
C GLN A 50 -6.06 -16.97 5.06
N LYS A 51 -7.22 -16.30 4.85
CA LYS A 51 -7.93 -16.33 3.56
C LYS A 51 -7.26 -15.45 2.50
N LEU A 52 -6.53 -14.40 2.90
CA LEU A 52 -5.87 -13.45 2.00
C LEU A 52 -4.43 -13.87 1.66
N LEU A 53 -3.72 -14.56 2.56
CA LEU A 53 -2.34 -15.02 2.30
C LEU A 53 -2.17 -15.74 0.96
N PRO A 54 -3.09 -16.66 0.54
CA PRO A 54 -2.96 -17.37 -0.75
C PRO A 54 -3.20 -16.51 -2.00
N ILE A 55 -3.52 -15.22 -1.83
CA ILE A 55 -3.65 -14.25 -2.93
C ILE A 55 -2.31 -13.61 -3.28
N LEU A 56 -1.37 -13.58 -2.31
CA LEU A 56 -0.02 -13.07 -2.55
C LEU A 56 0.72 -14.02 -3.49
N PRO A 57 1.21 -13.54 -4.65
CA PRO A 57 1.73 -14.40 -5.71
C PRO A 57 3.08 -15.01 -5.35
N ASP A 58 3.42 -16.11 -6.02
CA ASP A 58 4.78 -16.61 -6.03
C ASP A 58 5.71 -15.67 -6.81
N PRO A 59 7.02 -15.64 -6.47
CA PRO A 59 7.98 -14.76 -7.13
C PRO A 59 8.10 -15.09 -8.62
N PRO A 60 8.28 -14.09 -9.49
CA PRO A 60 8.60 -14.32 -10.89
C PRO A 60 9.99 -14.96 -11.05
N GLN A 61 10.28 -15.49 -12.23
CA GLN A 61 11.58 -16.09 -12.52
C GLN A 61 12.73 -15.10 -12.24
N GLY A 62 13.72 -15.55 -11.47
CA GLY A 62 14.88 -14.75 -11.09
C GLY A 62 14.64 -13.82 -9.89
N TRP A 63 13.46 -13.89 -9.26
CA TRP A 63 13.13 -13.20 -8.00
C TRP A 63 13.05 -14.18 -6.85
N VAL A 64 13.34 -13.69 -5.66
CA VAL A 64 13.14 -14.38 -4.39
C VAL A 64 12.03 -13.66 -3.64
N ALA A 65 11.20 -14.39 -2.92
CA ALA A 65 10.17 -13.83 -2.07
C ALA A 65 10.46 -14.17 -0.61
N ASP A 66 10.22 -13.21 0.26
CA ASP A 66 10.19 -13.44 1.69
C ASP A 66 8.94 -14.25 2.07
N LYS A 67 8.89 -14.72 3.31
CA LYS A 67 7.70 -15.36 3.85
C LYS A 67 6.53 -14.36 3.85
N ALA A 68 5.39 -14.77 3.30
CA ALA A 68 4.18 -13.97 3.40
C ALA A 68 3.75 -13.85 4.88
N GLU A 69 3.37 -12.64 5.28
CA GLU A 69 2.93 -12.31 6.63
C GLU A 69 1.52 -11.74 6.58
N GLY A 70 0.80 -11.83 7.71
CA GLY A 70 -0.55 -11.27 7.82
C GLY A 70 -1.01 -11.17 9.25
N SER A 71 -1.90 -10.21 9.49
CA SER A 71 -2.56 -10.00 10.77
C SER A 71 -4.03 -9.63 10.57
N THR A 72 -4.83 -9.91 11.60
CA THR A 72 -6.18 -9.38 11.76
C THR A 72 -6.24 -8.73 13.13
N GLU A 73 -6.54 -7.45 13.18
CA GLU A 73 -6.45 -6.64 14.39
C GLU A 73 -7.71 -5.79 14.57
N ASP A 74 -8.07 -5.52 15.83
CA ASP A 74 -9.11 -4.57 16.19
C ASP A 74 -8.47 -3.21 16.50
N VAL A 75 -8.72 -2.22 15.65
CA VAL A 75 -8.16 -0.88 15.76
C VAL A 75 -9.30 0.14 15.89
N GLY A 76 -9.41 0.77 17.06
CA GLY A 76 -10.41 1.82 17.28
C GLY A 76 -11.86 1.37 17.11
N GLY A 77 -12.16 0.08 17.33
CA GLY A 77 -13.48 -0.51 17.15
C GLY A 77 -13.76 -1.02 15.74
N PHE A 78 -12.79 -0.96 14.85
CA PHE A 78 -12.85 -1.53 13.50
C PHE A 78 -11.91 -2.72 13.39
N ARG A 79 -12.38 -3.81 12.80
CA ARG A 79 -11.55 -4.95 12.47
C ARG A 79 -10.86 -4.70 11.14
N ILE A 80 -9.54 -4.82 11.12
CA ILE A 80 -8.69 -4.61 9.95
C ILE A 80 -7.88 -5.87 9.72
N THR A 81 -7.82 -6.33 8.48
CA THR A 81 -6.97 -7.45 8.08
C THR A 81 -5.98 -6.98 7.02
N ASN A 82 -4.71 -7.29 7.23
CA ASN A 82 -3.65 -7.00 6.28
C ASN A 82 -2.81 -8.25 6.02
N VAL A 83 -2.38 -8.43 4.77
CA VAL A 83 -1.35 -9.39 4.38
C VAL A 83 -0.32 -8.72 3.51
N HIS A 84 0.93 -9.17 3.62
CA HIS A 84 2.08 -8.55 2.97
C HIS A 84 3.12 -9.58 2.56
N ARG A 85 3.83 -9.31 1.45
CA ARG A 85 4.97 -10.09 1.00
C ARG A 85 5.95 -9.21 0.25
N ASP A 86 7.23 -9.32 0.62
CA ASP A 86 8.36 -8.68 -0.05
C ASP A 86 9.01 -9.62 -1.07
N TYR A 87 9.58 -9.01 -2.10
CA TYR A 87 10.29 -9.68 -3.19
C TYR A 87 11.55 -8.90 -3.52
N HIS A 88 12.63 -9.62 -3.86
CA HIS A 88 13.88 -9.00 -4.28
C HIS A 88 14.53 -9.79 -5.43
N LYS A 89 15.31 -9.08 -6.25
CA LYS A 89 16.04 -9.68 -7.37
C LYS A 89 17.54 -9.52 -7.17
N GLY A 90 18.20 -10.59 -6.74
CA GLY A 90 19.64 -10.59 -6.41
C GLY A 90 19.89 -10.42 -4.92
N GLU A 91 21.15 -10.20 -4.56
CA GLU A 91 21.61 -10.02 -3.17
C GLU A 91 22.24 -8.64 -2.99
N GLY A 92 22.10 -8.05 -1.79
CA GLY A 92 22.70 -6.77 -1.41
C GLY A 92 21.70 -5.65 -1.18
N ASP A 93 22.21 -4.46 -0.81
CA ASP A 93 21.39 -3.33 -0.33
C ASP A 93 20.76 -2.48 -1.45
N LYS A 94 21.20 -2.67 -2.70
CA LYS A 94 20.74 -1.88 -3.87
C LYS A 94 20.30 -2.80 -5.00
N VAL A 95 19.33 -3.65 -4.70
CA VAL A 95 18.73 -4.55 -5.67
C VAL A 95 17.29 -4.14 -5.95
N PRO A 96 16.77 -4.43 -7.14
CA PRO A 96 15.35 -4.22 -7.42
C PRO A 96 14.48 -4.97 -6.40
N THR A 97 13.52 -4.25 -5.78
CA THR A 97 12.57 -4.86 -4.85
C THR A 97 11.15 -4.59 -5.28
N ALA A 98 10.25 -5.45 -4.85
CA ALA A 98 8.81 -5.26 -4.95
C ALA A 98 8.17 -5.65 -3.62
N ALA A 99 7.04 -5.02 -3.30
CA ALA A 99 6.21 -5.39 -2.17
C ALA A 99 4.75 -5.45 -2.61
N ILE A 100 4.00 -6.42 -2.11
CA ILE A 100 2.56 -6.53 -2.34
C ILE A 100 1.87 -6.61 -1.00
N SER A 101 0.93 -5.68 -0.78
CA SER A 101 0.06 -5.65 0.40
C SER A 101 -1.41 -5.72 -0.02
N ILE A 102 -2.22 -6.41 0.77
CA ILE A 102 -3.67 -6.46 0.61
C ILE A 102 -4.30 -6.12 1.95
N LEU A 103 -5.09 -5.04 1.98
CA LEU A 103 -5.82 -4.57 3.13
C LEU A 103 -7.31 -4.81 2.94
N ASP A 104 -7.95 -5.53 3.87
CA ASP A 104 -9.41 -5.58 3.95
C ASP A 104 -9.91 -4.40 4.79
N SER A 105 -10.54 -3.44 4.14
CA SER A 105 -11.03 -2.19 4.71
C SER A 105 -12.55 -2.13 4.80
N VAL A 106 -13.24 -3.25 4.65
CA VAL A 106 -14.71 -3.30 4.61
C VAL A 106 -15.37 -2.71 5.86
N ALA A 107 -14.70 -2.81 7.00
CA ALA A 107 -15.18 -2.24 8.26
C ALA A 107 -15.09 -0.71 8.34
N ASN A 108 -14.43 -0.05 7.38
CA ASN A 108 -14.25 1.40 7.36
C ASN A 108 -14.58 2.01 6.00
N PRO A 109 -15.87 2.12 5.62
CA PRO A 109 -16.29 2.65 4.32
C PRO A 109 -15.90 4.12 4.12
N ASP A 110 -15.82 4.91 5.17
CA ASP A 110 -15.42 6.32 5.07
C ASP A 110 -13.95 6.44 4.66
N TYR A 111 -13.08 5.58 5.17
CA TYR A 111 -11.69 5.50 4.75
C TYR A 111 -11.58 5.11 3.26
N VAL A 112 -12.36 4.12 2.83
CA VAL A 112 -12.42 3.70 1.41
C VAL A 112 -12.81 4.88 0.53
N ASN A 113 -13.90 5.56 0.87
CA ASN A 113 -14.43 6.68 0.10
C ASN A 113 -13.45 7.86 0.04
N ALA A 114 -12.85 8.23 1.18
CA ALA A 114 -11.89 9.33 1.24
C ALA A 114 -10.62 9.03 0.41
N THR A 115 -10.10 7.82 0.50
CA THR A 115 -8.90 7.40 -0.23
C THR A 115 -9.15 7.37 -1.73
N THR A 116 -10.25 6.76 -2.19
CA THR A 116 -10.55 6.65 -3.63
C THR A 116 -10.95 7.99 -4.23
N ALA A 117 -11.55 8.91 -3.47
CA ALA A 117 -11.83 10.27 -3.93
C ALA A 117 -10.55 11.06 -4.25
N ALA A 118 -9.47 10.85 -3.48
CA ALA A 118 -8.18 11.48 -3.73
C ALA A 118 -7.54 11.04 -5.06
N TRP A 119 -7.88 9.85 -5.57
CA TRP A 119 -7.34 9.32 -6.82
C TRP A 119 -7.82 10.04 -8.08
N ASN A 120 -8.79 10.94 -7.97
CA ASN A 120 -9.24 11.78 -9.10
C ASN A 120 -8.28 12.92 -9.44
N ASN A 121 -7.24 13.13 -8.64
CA ASN A 121 -6.27 14.20 -8.82
C ASN A 121 -5.02 13.68 -9.55
N ASN A 122 -4.88 14.05 -10.83
CA ASN A 122 -3.67 13.74 -11.60
C ASN A 122 -2.66 14.87 -11.45
N SER A 123 -1.39 14.51 -11.33
CA SER A 123 -0.26 15.45 -11.26
C SER A 123 0.92 14.92 -12.06
N GLU A 124 1.67 15.82 -12.70
CA GLU A 124 2.93 15.53 -13.35
C GLU A 124 3.90 16.69 -13.10
N THR A 125 5.09 16.35 -12.67
CA THR A 125 6.16 17.30 -12.35
C THR A 125 7.50 16.81 -12.90
N SER A 126 8.57 17.60 -12.74
CA SER A 126 9.94 17.15 -13.01
C SER A 126 10.35 15.96 -12.16
N GLU A 127 9.80 15.87 -10.96
CA GLU A 127 10.16 14.88 -9.92
C GLU A 127 9.38 13.57 -10.05
N GLY A 128 8.27 13.53 -10.81
CA GLY A 128 7.45 12.33 -10.95
C GLY A 128 6.02 12.61 -11.37
N TYR A 129 5.16 11.64 -11.19
CA TYR A 129 3.74 11.76 -11.49
C TYR A 129 2.86 10.99 -10.51
N GLY A 130 1.59 11.40 -10.46
CA GLY A 130 0.49 10.66 -9.87
C GLY A 130 -0.69 10.69 -10.83
N LYS A 131 -1.31 9.56 -11.11
CA LYS A 131 -2.42 9.46 -12.06
C LYS A 131 -3.44 8.40 -11.69
N SER A 132 -4.70 8.70 -11.99
CA SER A 132 -5.78 7.71 -11.95
C SER A 132 -5.54 6.64 -13.01
N VAL A 133 -5.80 5.38 -12.64
CA VAL A 133 -5.73 4.24 -13.55
C VAL A 133 -6.92 3.32 -13.36
N THR A 134 -7.16 2.45 -14.34
CA THR A 134 -8.16 1.38 -14.23
C THR A 134 -7.49 0.05 -14.51
N ILE A 135 -7.57 -0.90 -13.57
CA ILE A 135 -6.99 -2.23 -13.65
C ILE A 135 -8.11 -3.26 -13.66
N ASP A 136 -8.31 -3.95 -14.77
CA ASP A 136 -9.37 -4.96 -14.95
C ASP A 136 -10.76 -4.44 -14.51
N GLY A 137 -11.06 -3.16 -14.83
CA GLY A 137 -12.31 -2.51 -14.47
C GLY A 137 -12.37 -1.95 -13.04
N ASN A 138 -11.34 -2.14 -12.24
CA ASN A 138 -11.25 -1.63 -10.87
C ASN A 138 -10.52 -0.27 -10.85
N PRO A 139 -10.99 0.70 -10.06
CA PRO A 139 -10.31 1.99 -9.93
C PRO A 139 -8.98 1.83 -9.19
N GLY A 140 -8.00 2.62 -9.60
CA GLY A 140 -6.68 2.63 -8.98
C GLY A 140 -5.97 3.96 -9.15
N PHE A 141 -4.81 4.06 -8.55
CA PHE A 141 -3.92 5.20 -8.64
C PHE A 141 -2.47 4.73 -8.74
N GLU A 142 -1.75 5.30 -9.68
CA GLU A 142 -0.33 5.01 -9.91
C GLU A 142 0.47 6.26 -9.61
N ALA A 143 1.54 6.12 -8.82
CA ALA A 143 2.49 7.18 -8.55
C ALA A 143 3.92 6.72 -8.84
N PHE A 144 4.76 7.66 -9.25
CA PHE A 144 6.18 7.44 -9.48
C PHE A 144 7.00 8.63 -9.03
N GLU A 145 8.07 8.38 -8.29
CA GLU A 145 9.07 9.34 -7.84
C GLU A 145 10.42 9.03 -8.51
N LYS A 146 10.94 9.99 -9.29
CA LYS A 146 12.16 9.78 -10.11
C LYS A 146 13.42 9.64 -9.27
N ASP A 147 13.59 10.48 -8.26
CA ASP A 147 14.82 10.53 -7.46
C ASP A 147 15.04 9.26 -6.65
N SER A 148 13.97 8.76 -6.09
CA SER A 148 13.97 7.51 -5.33
C SER A 148 13.80 6.28 -6.22
N LYS A 149 13.41 6.43 -7.50
CA LYS A 149 12.97 5.38 -8.40
C LYS A 149 11.91 4.47 -7.75
N HIS A 150 11.03 5.09 -6.99
CA HIS A 150 9.95 4.42 -6.29
C HIS A 150 8.65 4.54 -7.06
N SER A 151 7.98 3.43 -7.29
CA SER A 151 6.68 3.38 -7.95
C SER A 151 5.67 2.71 -7.04
N THR A 152 4.45 3.23 -7.00
CA THR A 152 3.36 2.62 -6.25
C THR A 152 2.10 2.53 -7.10
N LEU A 153 1.42 1.41 -7.03
CA LEU A 153 0.09 1.20 -7.61
C LEU A 153 -0.88 0.79 -6.49
N TRP A 154 -1.96 1.52 -6.35
CA TRP A 154 -3.11 1.15 -5.53
C TRP A 154 -4.27 0.74 -6.42
N VAL A 155 -4.97 -0.33 -6.07
CA VAL A 155 -6.18 -0.78 -6.76
C VAL A 155 -7.25 -1.12 -5.72
N MET A 156 -8.47 -0.60 -5.90
CA MET A 156 -9.62 -0.93 -5.05
C MET A 156 -10.42 -2.07 -5.66
N ILE A 157 -10.50 -3.18 -4.98
CA ILE A 157 -11.22 -4.37 -5.43
C ILE A 157 -12.51 -4.54 -4.64
N ALA A 158 -13.63 -4.63 -5.38
CA ALA A 158 -14.97 -4.87 -4.83
C ALA A 158 -15.39 -3.86 -3.72
N ASN A 159 -14.91 -2.61 -3.76
CA ASN A 159 -15.09 -1.59 -2.73
C ASN A 159 -14.74 -2.09 -1.31
N ARG A 160 -13.77 -2.98 -1.21
CA ARG A 160 -13.41 -3.65 0.04
C ARG A 160 -11.90 -3.77 0.21
N TYR A 161 -11.19 -4.28 -0.79
CA TYR A 161 -9.78 -4.60 -0.67
C TYR A 161 -8.93 -3.53 -1.35
N PHE A 162 -8.01 -2.93 -0.61
CA PHE A 162 -6.90 -2.18 -1.20
C PHE A 162 -5.76 -3.14 -1.51
N VAL A 163 -5.42 -3.25 -2.77
CA VAL A 163 -4.19 -3.90 -3.23
C VAL A 163 -3.16 -2.80 -3.46
N GLN A 164 -2.04 -2.88 -2.79
CA GLN A 164 -0.90 -1.98 -2.98
C GLN A 164 0.28 -2.78 -3.54
N ILE A 165 0.92 -2.23 -4.57
CA ILE A 165 2.14 -2.77 -5.15
C ILE A 165 3.17 -1.65 -5.15
N GLU A 166 4.31 -1.87 -4.53
CA GLU A 166 5.43 -0.95 -4.47
C GLU A 166 6.62 -1.55 -5.21
N LEU A 167 7.31 -0.73 -6.00
CA LEU A 167 8.54 -1.11 -6.69
C LEU A 167 9.64 -0.13 -6.34
N GLN A 168 10.82 -0.65 -6.06
CA GLN A 168 12.02 0.12 -5.84
C GLN A 168 13.09 -0.26 -6.87
N ASP A 169 13.76 0.74 -7.45
CA ASP A 169 14.83 0.58 -8.45
C ASP A 169 14.39 -0.20 -9.71
N GLN A 170 13.13 -0.03 -10.13
CA GLN A 170 12.55 -0.64 -11.33
C GLN A 170 11.90 0.43 -12.24
N ASP A 171 11.66 0.08 -13.51
CA ASP A 171 10.82 0.89 -14.40
C ASP A 171 9.37 0.85 -13.89
N PRO A 172 8.66 1.99 -13.75
CA PRO A 172 7.26 2.01 -13.30
C PRO A 172 6.32 1.17 -14.20
N LYS A 173 6.70 0.89 -15.45
CA LYS A 173 5.93 -0.02 -16.33
C LYS A 173 5.83 -1.44 -15.79
N GLU A 174 6.78 -1.86 -14.95
CA GLU A 174 6.77 -3.18 -14.32
C GLU A 174 5.60 -3.36 -13.34
N LEU A 175 4.99 -2.27 -12.84
CA LEU A 175 3.76 -2.33 -12.03
C LEU A 175 2.66 -3.17 -12.70
N GLN A 176 2.52 -3.04 -14.03
CA GLN A 176 1.55 -3.82 -14.79
C GLN A 176 1.86 -5.32 -14.81
N GLY A 177 3.14 -5.68 -14.79
CA GLY A 177 3.59 -7.07 -14.71
C GLY A 177 3.29 -7.67 -13.32
N TRP A 178 3.50 -6.88 -12.27
CA TRP A 178 3.25 -7.30 -10.90
C TRP A 178 1.77 -7.45 -10.58
N VAL A 179 0.92 -6.48 -10.96
CA VAL A 179 -0.53 -6.56 -10.66
C VAL A 179 -1.20 -7.75 -11.35
N LYS A 180 -0.77 -8.14 -12.55
CA LYS A 180 -1.28 -9.31 -13.26
C LYS A 180 -0.99 -10.64 -12.57
N ARG A 181 -0.06 -10.67 -11.60
CA ARG A 181 0.24 -11.85 -10.79
C ARG A 181 -0.74 -12.04 -9.63
N VAL A 182 -1.39 -10.96 -9.21
CA VAL A 182 -2.41 -11.01 -8.16
C VAL A 182 -3.73 -11.46 -8.78
N ASP A 183 -4.33 -12.53 -8.26
CA ASP A 183 -5.65 -12.97 -8.70
C ASP A 183 -6.76 -12.07 -8.15
N LEU A 184 -6.95 -10.91 -8.81
CA LEU A 184 -7.94 -9.92 -8.41
C LEU A 184 -9.38 -10.44 -8.43
N LYS A 185 -9.68 -11.42 -9.32
CA LYS A 185 -11.01 -12.05 -9.40
C LYS A 185 -11.27 -12.96 -8.21
N LYS A 186 -10.28 -13.77 -7.83
CA LYS A 186 -10.34 -14.60 -6.64
C LYS A 186 -10.46 -13.72 -5.39
N LEU A 187 -9.66 -12.65 -5.28
CA LEU A 187 -9.75 -11.69 -4.18
C LEU A 187 -11.15 -11.10 -4.06
N ALA A 188 -11.76 -10.64 -5.15
CA ALA A 188 -13.11 -10.08 -5.16
C ALA A 188 -14.19 -11.07 -4.69
N SER A 189 -13.94 -12.38 -4.77
CA SER A 189 -14.87 -13.44 -4.37
C SER A 189 -14.79 -13.81 -2.89
N ILE A 190 -13.76 -13.39 -2.18
CA ILE A 190 -13.57 -13.68 -0.74
C ILE A 190 -14.56 -12.82 0.07
N LYS A 191 -15.25 -13.48 1.00
CA LYS A 191 -16.27 -12.86 1.88
C LYS A 191 -16.03 -13.25 3.33
#